data_54ea9c6b9f312f361da95a87a56258c1
#
_entry.id   54ea9c6b9f312f361da95a87a56258c1
#
_cell.length_a   1.000
_cell.length_b   1.000
_cell.length_c   1.000
_cell.angle_alpha   90.00
_cell.angle_beta   90.00
_cell.angle_gamma   90.00
#
_symmetry.space_group_name_H-M   'P 1'
#
loop_
_entity.id
_entity.type
_entity.pdbx_description
1 polymer ?
#
loop_
_entity_poly.entity_id
_entity_poly.type
_entity_poly.pdbx_seq_one_letter_code
_entity_poly.pdbx_strand_id
1 'polypeptide(L)'
;MKEVPTEFVPWNDESEVKDLHRFEIGLYPIPANEWSLGKSSLKALTYMAIGIPFVATAYGTNYRIMQHGVQGFMALTNEEWKESIIKLIDDVDMRRRMGLAGRKTVEDLYSVKSNFPKYLQVFETVASQ
;
A
#
# COMPACT_ATOMS: atom_id res chain seq x y z
N MET A 1 -8.01 25.63 -14.42
CA MET A 1 -7.32 24.36 -14.09
C MET A 1 -7.53 23.42 -15.27
N LYS A 2 -6.47 22.83 -15.84
CA LYS A 2 -6.69 21.79 -16.87
C LYS A 2 -7.29 20.58 -16.17
N GLU A 3 -8.38 20.05 -16.71
CA GLU A 3 -8.95 18.79 -16.23
C GLU A 3 -7.94 17.67 -16.41
N VAL A 4 -7.76 16.88 -15.36
CA VAL A 4 -6.94 15.65 -15.44
C VAL A 4 -7.81 14.58 -16.10
N PRO A 5 -7.36 13.94 -17.19
CA PRO A 5 -8.10 12.84 -17.79
C PRO A 5 -8.38 11.77 -16.73
N THR A 6 -9.64 11.39 -16.60
CA THR A 6 -10.09 10.46 -15.55
C THR A 6 -10.86 9.31 -16.19
N GLU A 7 -10.50 8.09 -15.84
CA GLU A 7 -11.21 6.86 -16.18
C GLU A 7 -11.79 6.24 -14.90
N PHE A 8 -13.07 5.98 -14.88
CA PHE A 8 -13.70 5.20 -13.81
C PHE A 8 -13.76 3.74 -14.20
N VAL A 9 -13.10 2.88 -13.41
CA VAL A 9 -13.14 1.42 -13.59
C VAL A 9 -13.95 0.83 -12.43
N PRO A 10 -15.14 0.24 -12.69
CA PRO A 10 -15.90 -0.45 -11.65
C PRO A 10 -15.08 -1.60 -11.07
N TRP A 11 -15.16 -1.79 -9.76
CA TRP A 11 -14.48 -2.91 -9.13
C TRP A 11 -15.07 -4.24 -9.57
N ASN A 12 -14.19 -5.20 -9.89
CA ASN A 12 -14.53 -6.57 -10.22
C ASN A 12 -13.37 -7.46 -9.74
N ASP A 13 -13.67 -8.52 -8.98
CA ASP A 13 -12.68 -9.43 -8.41
C ASP A 13 -11.87 -10.21 -9.46
N GLU A 14 -12.48 -10.53 -10.60
CA GLU A 14 -11.80 -11.24 -11.69
C GLU A 14 -10.78 -10.34 -12.42
N SER A 15 -11.00 -9.02 -12.45
CA SER A 15 -10.14 -8.07 -13.16
C SER A 15 -9.26 -7.21 -12.24
N GLU A 16 -9.49 -7.20 -10.93
CA GLU A 16 -8.82 -6.30 -9.98
C GLU A 16 -7.30 -6.30 -10.13
N VAL A 17 -6.67 -7.47 -10.15
CA VAL A 17 -5.21 -7.58 -10.27
C VAL A 17 -4.72 -7.01 -11.59
N LYS A 18 -5.43 -7.30 -12.69
CA LYS A 18 -5.10 -6.79 -14.02
C LYS A 18 -5.24 -5.27 -14.10
N ASP A 19 -6.30 -4.73 -13.50
CA ASP A 19 -6.55 -3.29 -13.50
C ASP A 19 -5.53 -2.56 -12.65
N LEU A 20 -5.16 -3.10 -11.50
CA LEU A 20 -4.13 -2.54 -10.64
C LEU A 20 -2.73 -2.55 -11.28
N HIS A 21 -2.42 -3.55 -12.11
CA HIS A 21 -1.15 -3.57 -12.87
C HIS A 21 -1.04 -2.48 -13.95
N ARG A 22 -2.12 -1.75 -14.25
CA ARG A 22 -2.08 -0.56 -15.13
C ARG A 22 -1.58 0.69 -14.40
N PHE A 23 -1.47 0.65 -13.06
CA PHE A 23 -1.07 1.79 -12.25
C PHE A 23 0.46 1.90 -12.19
N GLU A 24 0.95 3.13 -12.35
CA GLU A 24 2.35 3.49 -12.12
C GLU A 24 2.56 3.96 -10.67
N ILE A 25 1.53 4.57 -10.08
CA ILE A 25 1.54 5.13 -8.73
C ILE A 25 0.17 4.87 -8.09
N GLY A 26 0.16 4.32 -6.90
CA GLY A 26 -1.03 4.16 -6.08
C GLY A 26 -1.30 5.41 -5.23
N LEU A 27 -2.58 5.72 -5.01
CA LEU A 27 -2.97 6.77 -4.07
C LEU A 27 -3.89 6.18 -3.01
N TYR A 28 -3.57 6.42 -1.74
CA TYR A 28 -4.37 5.96 -0.61
C TYR A 28 -4.69 7.09 0.37
N PRO A 29 -5.56 8.04 -0.04
CA PRO A 29 -6.02 9.11 0.83
C PRO A 29 -7.08 8.57 1.79
N ILE A 30 -6.82 8.68 3.10
CA ILE A 30 -7.81 8.43 4.15
C ILE A 30 -7.91 9.67 5.05
N PRO A 31 -9.08 10.01 5.58
CA PRO A 31 -9.19 11.11 6.52
C PRO A 31 -8.42 10.79 7.81
N ALA A 32 -7.74 11.80 8.39
CA ALA A 32 -7.05 11.66 9.66
C ALA A 32 -8.06 11.86 10.81
N ASN A 33 -8.83 10.84 11.13
CA ASN A 33 -9.86 10.83 12.17
C ASN A 33 -9.90 9.48 12.92
N GLU A 34 -10.64 9.41 14.02
CA GLU A 34 -10.75 8.20 14.86
C GLU A 34 -11.19 6.96 14.09
N TRP A 35 -12.13 7.10 13.14
CA TRP A 35 -12.57 5.99 12.30
C TRP A 35 -11.42 5.36 11.51
N SER A 36 -10.50 6.19 11.02
CA SER A 36 -9.37 5.72 10.22
C SER A 36 -8.28 5.03 11.05
N LEU A 37 -8.26 5.18 12.39
CA LEU A 37 -7.38 4.41 13.26
C LEU A 37 -7.67 2.91 13.24
N GLY A 38 -8.92 2.53 13.03
CA GLY A 38 -9.34 1.12 12.93
C GLY A 38 -9.10 0.47 11.56
N LYS A 39 -8.62 1.20 10.57
CA LYS A 39 -8.39 0.66 9.23
C LYS A 39 -7.13 -0.22 9.17
N SER A 40 -7.24 -1.36 8.49
CA SER A 40 -6.15 -2.34 8.33
C SER A 40 -5.09 -1.94 7.30
N SER A 41 -5.26 -0.82 6.60
CA SER A 41 -4.39 -0.38 5.48
C SER A 41 -4.27 -1.40 4.34
N LEU A 42 -5.31 -2.21 4.11
CA LEU A 42 -5.34 -3.25 3.07
C LEU A 42 -4.98 -2.69 1.68
N LYS A 43 -5.46 -1.50 1.33
CA LYS A 43 -5.14 -0.87 0.04
C LYS A 43 -3.62 -0.65 -0.15
N ALA A 44 -2.92 -0.21 0.89
CA ALA A 44 -1.47 -0.06 0.84
C ALA A 44 -0.78 -1.42 0.69
N LEU A 45 -1.23 -2.46 1.42
CA LEU A 45 -0.74 -3.84 1.24
C LEU A 45 -1.00 -4.35 -0.18
N THR A 46 -2.14 -4.02 -0.77
CA THR A 46 -2.45 -4.37 -2.17
C THR A 46 -1.46 -3.73 -3.15
N TYR A 47 -1.18 -2.43 -3.03
CA TYR A 47 -0.19 -1.76 -3.87
C TYR A 47 1.22 -2.37 -3.71
N MET A 48 1.63 -2.64 -2.47
CA MET A 48 2.90 -3.32 -2.20
C MET A 48 2.94 -4.73 -2.81
N ALA A 49 1.84 -5.50 -2.70
CA ALA A 49 1.76 -6.86 -3.23
C ALA A 49 1.94 -6.93 -4.76
N ILE A 50 1.49 -5.93 -5.48
CA ILE A 50 1.67 -5.83 -6.95
C ILE A 50 2.91 -5.05 -7.36
N GLY A 51 3.72 -4.59 -6.39
CA GLY A 51 4.98 -3.90 -6.65
C GLY A 51 4.84 -2.47 -7.15
N ILE A 52 3.77 -1.77 -6.77
CA ILE A 52 3.51 -0.38 -7.14
C ILE A 52 3.86 0.55 -5.96
N PRO A 53 4.68 1.59 -6.18
CA PRO A 53 4.90 2.61 -5.18
C PRO A 53 3.62 3.44 -4.98
N PHE A 54 3.43 3.98 -3.80
CA PHE A 54 2.21 4.71 -3.50
C PHE A 54 2.43 5.87 -2.54
N VAL A 55 1.46 6.79 -2.54
CA VAL A 55 1.37 7.84 -1.53
C VAL A 55 0.17 7.54 -0.63
N ALA A 56 0.38 7.52 0.67
CA ALA A 56 -0.67 7.26 1.67
C ALA A 56 -0.75 8.41 2.67
N THR A 57 -1.93 8.61 3.27
CA THR A 57 -2.06 9.54 4.39
C THR A 57 -1.15 9.10 5.56
N ALA A 58 -0.37 10.04 6.09
CA ALA A 58 0.49 9.84 7.25
C ALA A 58 -0.34 9.72 8.54
N TYR A 59 -1.10 8.60 8.67
CA TYR A 59 -2.03 8.39 9.77
C TYR A 59 -2.27 6.91 10.07
N GLY A 60 -2.52 6.61 11.33
CA GLY A 60 -3.00 5.30 11.79
C GLY A 60 -2.06 4.14 11.45
N THR A 61 -2.63 3.06 10.96
CA THR A 61 -1.94 1.80 10.65
C THR A 61 -0.90 1.94 9.53
N ASN A 62 -0.97 2.99 8.69
CA ASN A 62 0.03 3.23 7.65
C ASN A 62 1.45 3.31 8.22
N TYR A 63 1.63 3.88 9.43
CA TYR A 63 2.93 3.92 10.11
C TYR A 63 3.50 2.55 10.50
N ARG A 64 2.65 1.51 10.57
CA ARG A 64 3.08 0.14 10.92
C ARG A 64 3.48 -0.68 9.72
N ILE A 65 2.84 -0.42 8.58
CA ILE A 65 2.99 -1.29 7.41
C ILE A 65 3.97 -0.74 6.38
N MET A 66 4.24 0.57 6.40
CA MET A 66 5.17 1.19 5.48
C MET A 66 6.13 2.13 6.18
N GLN A 67 7.29 2.30 5.59
CA GLN A 67 8.30 3.26 5.97
C GLN A 67 8.39 4.33 4.90
N HIS A 68 8.22 5.59 5.28
CA HIS A 68 8.31 6.75 4.39
C HIS A 68 9.62 6.73 3.59
N GLY A 69 9.53 6.84 2.27
CA GLY A 69 10.67 6.84 1.37
C GLY A 69 11.21 5.45 0.99
N VAL A 70 10.66 4.36 1.53
CA VAL A 70 11.09 2.98 1.24
C VAL A 70 10.11 2.29 0.28
N GLN A 71 8.84 2.12 0.66
CA GLN A 71 7.82 1.48 -0.19
C GLN A 71 6.96 2.51 -0.93
N GLY A 72 7.05 3.77 -0.53
CA GLY A 72 6.27 4.90 -1.02
C GLY A 72 6.45 6.10 -0.10
N PHE A 73 5.55 7.05 -0.19
CA PHE A 73 5.56 8.25 0.64
C PHE A 73 4.33 8.32 1.54
N MET A 74 4.52 8.90 2.73
CA MET A 74 3.43 9.32 3.61
C MET A 74 3.30 10.84 3.55
N ALA A 75 2.08 11.33 3.43
CA ALA A 75 1.76 12.74 3.32
C ALA A 75 0.52 13.09 4.15
N LEU A 76 0.49 14.27 4.74
CA LEU A 76 -0.63 14.79 5.52
C LEU A 76 -1.21 16.05 4.89
N THR A 77 -0.35 16.97 4.46
CA THR A 77 -0.75 18.23 3.83
C THR A 77 -0.87 18.10 2.30
N ASN A 78 -1.61 19.01 1.67
CA ASN A 78 -1.72 19.04 0.22
C ASN A 78 -0.36 19.25 -0.47
N GLU A 79 0.52 20.02 0.15
CA GLU A 79 1.87 20.27 -0.33
C GLU A 79 2.70 18.98 -0.33
N GLU A 80 2.68 18.24 0.78
CA GLU A 80 3.37 16.94 0.90
C GLU A 80 2.83 15.91 -0.11
N TRP A 81 1.51 15.86 -0.33
CA TRP A 81 0.88 15.03 -1.34
C TRP A 81 1.39 15.38 -2.73
N LYS A 82 1.35 16.67 -3.09
CA LYS A 82 1.82 17.16 -4.38
C LYS A 82 3.29 16.84 -4.62
N GLU A 83 4.16 17.14 -3.66
CA GLU A 83 5.59 16.87 -3.76
C GLU A 83 5.88 15.38 -3.91
N SER A 84 5.21 14.53 -3.12
CA SER A 84 5.38 13.08 -3.16
C SER A 84 4.97 12.50 -4.50
N ILE A 85 3.85 12.94 -5.06
CA ILE A 85 3.36 12.51 -6.37
C ILE A 85 4.33 12.96 -7.47
N ILE A 86 4.77 14.23 -7.45
CA ILE A 86 5.72 14.75 -8.45
C ILE A 86 7.04 13.96 -8.42
N LYS A 87 7.60 13.69 -7.22
CA LYS A 87 8.81 12.86 -7.10
C LYS A 87 8.64 11.49 -7.74
N LEU A 88 7.50 10.85 -7.55
CA LEU A 88 7.22 9.54 -8.16
C LEU A 88 7.00 9.65 -9.68
N ILE A 89 6.40 10.74 -10.18
CA ILE A 89 6.23 10.96 -11.62
C ILE A 89 7.60 11.13 -12.30
N ASP A 90 8.48 11.93 -11.71
CA ASP A 90 9.73 12.35 -12.33
C ASP A 90 10.83 11.28 -12.27
N ASP A 91 10.77 10.34 -11.31
CA ASP A 91 11.83 9.33 -11.09
C ASP A 91 11.30 7.89 -11.25
N VAL A 92 11.48 7.35 -12.46
CA VAL A 92 11.10 5.96 -12.81
C VAL A 92 11.88 4.93 -11.99
N ASP A 93 13.18 5.18 -11.75
CA ASP A 93 14.01 4.25 -10.99
C ASP A 93 13.62 4.23 -9.51
N MET A 94 13.24 5.38 -8.95
CA MET A 94 12.64 5.44 -7.62
C MET A 94 11.36 4.60 -7.55
N ARG A 95 10.45 4.75 -8.52
CA ARG A 95 9.24 3.92 -8.57
C ARG A 95 9.54 2.43 -8.55
N ARG A 96 10.51 1.99 -9.36
CA ARG A 96 10.94 0.58 -9.42
C ARG A 96 11.51 0.10 -8.08
N ARG A 97 12.42 0.86 -7.48
CA ARG A 97 13.02 0.51 -6.19
C ARG A 97 11.97 0.40 -5.08
N MET A 98 11.08 1.38 -4.99
CA MET A 98 10.00 1.39 -3.99
C MET A 98 9.00 0.26 -4.20
N GLY A 99 8.62 -0.01 -5.44
CA GLY A 99 7.74 -1.13 -5.78
C GLY A 99 8.33 -2.48 -5.38
N LEU A 100 9.60 -2.72 -5.68
CA LEU A 100 10.32 -3.94 -5.26
C LEU A 100 10.43 -4.05 -3.73
N ALA A 101 10.71 -2.94 -3.04
CA ALA A 101 10.76 -2.91 -1.59
C ALA A 101 9.38 -3.22 -0.97
N GLY A 102 8.32 -2.68 -1.56
CA GLY A 102 6.94 -2.98 -1.16
C GLY A 102 6.61 -4.46 -1.33
N ARG A 103 6.89 -5.03 -2.50
CA ARG A 103 6.67 -6.44 -2.80
C ARG A 103 7.38 -7.34 -1.80
N LYS A 104 8.66 -7.08 -1.55
CA LYS A 104 9.46 -7.82 -0.57
C LYS A 104 8.86 -7.72 0.84
N THR A 105 8.42 -6.54 1.26
CA THR A 105 7.78 -6.35 2.57
C THR A 105 6.53 -7.23 2.73
N VAL A 106 5.68 -7.30 1.70
CA VAL A 106 4.48 -8.15 1.75
C VAL A 106 4.85 -9.64 1.77
N GLU A 107 5.80 -10.07 0.95
CA GLU A 107 6.24 -11.46 0.91
C GLU A 107 6.82 -11.92 2.24
N ASP A 108 7.64 -11.07 2.87
CA ASP A 108 8.33 -11.42 4.13
C ASP A 108 7.40 -11.35 5.36
N LEU A 109 6.45 -10.39 5.40
CA LEU A 109 5.73 -10.07 6.64
C LEU A 109 4.21 -10.29 6.57
N TYR A 110 3.59 -10.18 5.40
CA TYR A 110 2.13 -10.13 5.26
C TYR A 110 1.56 -11.23 4.37
N SER A 111 2.40 -12.06 3.75
CA SER A 111 1.93 -13.16 2.91
C SER A 111 1.36 -14.31 3.75
N VAL A 112 0.50 -15.12 3.14
CA VAL A 112 0.03 -16.38 3.74
C VAL A 112 1.23 -17.27 4.09
N LYS A 113 2.21 -17.35 3.18
CA LYS A 113 3.42 -18.18 3.38
C LYS A 113 4.20 -17.76 4.63
N SER A 114 4.38 -16.46 4.88
CA SER A 114 5.13 -15.96 6.04
C SER A 114 4.37 -16.04 7.36
N ASN A 115 3.03 -16.07 7.32
CA ASN A 115 2.20 -16.04 8.52
C ASN A 115 1.59 -17.42 8.88
N PHE A 116 1.41 -18.31 7.91
CA PHE A 116 0.84 -19.64 8.16
C PHE A 116 1.53 -20.40 9.30
N PRO A 117 2.88 -20.47 9.40
CA PRO A 117 3.54 -21.15 10.51
C PRO A 117 3.20 -20.56 11.89
N LYS A 118 3.01 -19.26 11.97
CA LYS A 118 2.64 -18.56 13.22
C LYS A 118 1.23 -18.94 13.67
N TYR A 119 0.27 -19.01 12.74
CA TYR A 119 -1.09 -19.47 13.05
C TYR A 119 -1.09 -20.93 13.49
N LEU A 120 -0.37 -21.80 12.76
CA LEU A 120 -0.27 -23.21 13.11
C LEU A 120 0.28 -23.40 14.54
N GLN A 121 1.34 -22.69 14.90
CA GLN A 121 1.91 -22.75 16.24
C GLN A 121 0.91 -22.33 17.33
N VAL A 122 0.09 -21.31 17.09
CA VAL A 122 -0.96 -20.90 18.03
C VAL A 122 -1.99 -22.03 18.22
N PHE A 123 -2.48 -22.61 17.12
CA PHE A 123 -3.44 -23.72 17.20
C PHE A 123 -2.88 -24.95 17.90
N GLU A 124 -1.64 -25.34 17.61
CA GLU A 124 -0.96 -26.47 18.26
C GLU A 124 -0.79 -26.21 19.77
N THR A 125 -0.43 -24.98 20.16
CA THR A 125 -0.28 -24.59 21.56
C THR A 125 -1.60 -24.70 22.32
N VAL A 126 -2.69 -24.26 21.71
CA VAL A 126 -4.03 -24.34 22.35
C VAL A 126 -4.55 -25.78 22.41
N ALA A 127 -4.31 -26.57 21.36
CA ALA A 127 -4.79 -27.95 21.28
C ALA A 127 -4.04 -28.91 22.25
N SER A 128 -2.85 -28.50 22.74
CA SER A 128 -2.03 -29.29 23.68
C SER A 128 -2.27 -28.94 25.16
N GLN A 129 -3.21 -28.04 25.47
CA GLN A 129 -3.68 -27.69 26.81
C GLN A 129 -4.87 -28.58 27.22
#